data_2355f671a2567296053e85d825415c71
#
_entry.id   2355f671a2567296053e85d825415c71
#
_cell.length_a   1.000
_cell.length_b   1.000
_cell.length_c   1.000
_cell.angle_alpha   90.00
_cell.angle_beta   90.00
_cell.angle_gamma   90.00
#
_symmetry.space_group_name_H-M   'P 1'
#
loop_
_entity.id
_entity.type
_entity.pdbx_description
1 polymer ?
#
loop_
_entity_poly.entity_id
_entity_poly.type
_entity_poly.pdbx_seq_one_letter_code
_entity_poly.pdbx_strand_id
1 'polypeptide(L)'
;MNDAELREAIVSAAYLEGDFLLRSGKRSRYYLDKFRFETRPDLLAALGERIAAAVREHEPEAVRLAAPVLGAVPLAAAASLAGGLPFVIVRDEAKGYGTANRLEGVNVEGELVCLVEDIVTSGGALMDSISAVREAGLVVRSAVCVIDREEGGADALARHAVRLRPLFRAGDLLQGEKTPAKPHG
;
A
#
# COMPACT_ATOMS: atom_id res chain seq x y z
N MET A 1 1.66 -3.97 -19.38
CA MET A 1 1.03 -5.03 -18.56
C MET A 1 -0.40 -4.62 -18.25
N ASN A 2 -1.41 -5.43 -18.63
CA ASN A 2 -2.80 -5.18 -18.25
C ASN A 2 -3.06 -5.63 -16.80
N ASP A 3 -4.27 -5.37 -16.25
CA ASP A 3 -4.55 -5.65 -14.84
C ASP A 3 -4.56 -7.15 -14.51
N ALA A 4 -5.00 -8.00 -15.44
CA ALA A 4 -4.99 -9.45 -15.27
C ALA A 4 -3.55 -10.00 -15.23
N GLU A 5 -2.71 -9.55 -16.16
CA GLU A 5 -1.27 -9.91 -16.18
C GLU A 5 -0.54 -9.43 -14.93
N LEU A 6 -0.83 -8.19 -14.48
CA LEU A 6 -0.22 -7.64 -13.27
C LEU A 6 -0.64 -8.42 -12.03
N ARG A 7 -1.92 -8.75 -11.91
CA ARG A 7 -2.46 -9.58 -10.82
C ARG A 7 -1.79 -10.95 -10.77
N GLU A 8 -1.72 -11.65 -11.90
CA GLU A 8 -1.07 -12.97 -12.00
C GLU A 8 0.41 -12.90 -11.63
N ALA A 9 1.12 -11.88 -12.11
CA ALA A 9 2.53 -11.67 -11.81
C ALA A 9 2.78 -11.36 -10.32
N ILE A 10 1.89 -10.59 -9.66
CA ILE A 10 1.95 -10.33 -8.21
C ILE A 10 1.74 -11.63 -7.44
N VAL A 11 0.70 -12.41 -7.76
CA VAL A 11 0.43 -13.69 -7.11
C VAL A 11 1.61 -14.64 -7.28
N SER A 12 2.08 -14.82 -8.51
CA SER A 12 3.23 -15.68 -8.81
C SER A 12 4.50 -15.27 -8.05
N ALA A 13 4.72 -13.98 -7.83
CA ALA A 13 5.89 -13.49 -7.10
C ALA A 13 5.72 -13.63 -5.58
N ALA A 14 4.57 -13.24 -5.04
CA ALA A 14 4.37 -12.99 -3.61
C ALA A 14 3.72 -14.15 -2.85
N TYR A 15 2.96 -15.02 -3.53
CA TYR A 15 2.24 -16.11 -2.89
C TYR A 15 3.20 -17.23 -2.47
N LEU A 16 3.15 -17.59 -1.21
CA LEU A 16 3.92 -18.68 -0.63
C LEU A 16 2.96 -19.66 0.05
N GLU A 17 3.02 -20.92 -0.34
CA GLU A 17 2.34 -22.00 0.38
C GLU A 17 3.20 -22.52 1.53
N GLY A 18 2.55 -22.77 2.67
CA GLY A 18 3.24 -23.27 3.86
C GLY A 18 2.39 -23.13 5.11
N ASP A 19 3.00 -23.35 6.26
CA ASP A 19 2.39 -23.14 7.57
C ASP A 19 3.05 -21.90 8.21
N PHE A 20 2.37 -20.77 8.12
CA PHE A 20 2.90 -19.47 8.56
C PHE A 20 2.18 -19.00 9.83
N LEU A 21 2.96 -18.50 10.78
CA LEU A 21 2.45 -17.76 11.93
C LEU A 21 2.34 -16.27 11.54
N LEU A 22 1.11 -15.76 11.44
CA LEU A 22 0.86 -14.36 11.12
C LEU A 22 1.12 -13.46 12.33
N ARG A 23 1.34 -12.16 12.10
CA ARG A 23 1.51 -11.14 13.15
C ARG A 23 0.33 -11.12 14.15
N SER A 24 -0.86 -11.49 13.71
CA SER A 24 -2.05 -11.63 14.55
C SER A 24 -2.03 -12.85 15.49
N GLY A 25 -1.00 -13.71 15.43
CA GLY A 25 -0.93 -14.99 16.13
C GLY A 25 -1.72 -16.13 15.49
N LYS A 26 -2.44 -15.87 14.40
CA LYS A 26 -3.17 -16.90 13.64
C LYS A 26 -2.23 -17.66 12.72
N ARG A 27 -2.48 -18.97 12.54
CA ARG A 27 -1.81 -19.77 11.50
C ARG A 27 -2.53 -19.61 10.17
N SER A 28 -1.72 -19.53 9.09
CA SER A 28 -2.21 -19.48 7.71
C SER A 28 -1.47 -20.51 6.86
N ARG A 29 -2.18 -21.13 5.91
CA ARG A 29 -1.58 -22.02 4.93
C ARG A 29 -0.89 -21.29 3.78
N TYR A 30 -0.99 -19.96 3.73
CA TYR A 30 -0.31 -19.13 2.76
C TYR A 30 0.18 -17.84 3.38
N TYR A 31 1.18 -17.25 2.76
CA TYR A 31 1.71 -15.94 3.09
C TYR A 31 1.89 -15.13 1.80
N LEU A 32 1.58 -13.84 1.84
CA LEU A 32 1.87 -12.91 0.76
C LEU A 32 3.09 -12.08 1.15
N ASP A 33 4.23 -12.42 0.54
CA ASP A 33 5.48 -11.69 0.76
C ASP A 33 5.54 -10.48 -0.18
N LYS A 34 5.15 -9.32 0.35
CA LYS A 34 5.07 -8.07 -0.39
C LYS A 34 6.40 -7.64 -1.00
N PHE A 35 7.51 -7.85 -0.31
CA PHE A 35 8.82 -7.45 -0.80
C PHE A 35 9.22 -8.18 -2.09
N ARG A 36 8.65 -9.34 -2.36
CA ARG A 36 8.92 -10.08 -3.59
C ARG A 36 8.33 -9.43 -4.84
N PHE A 37 7.28 -8.62 -4.73
CA PHE A 37 6.80 -7.82 -5.86
C PHE A 37 7.31 -6.37 -5.80
N GLU A 38 7.50 -5.78 -4.63
CA GLU A 38 7.97 -4.41 -4.46
C GLU A 38 9.42 -4.20 -4.91
N THR A 39 10.23 -5.26 -4.89
CA THR A 39 11.64 -5.21 -5.30
C THR A 39 11.89 -5.68 -6.73
N ARG A 40 10.83 -6.05 -7.46
CA ARG A 40 10.92 -6.40 -8.88
C ARG A 40 10.67 -5.15 -9.74
N PRO A 41 11.62 -4.73 -10.58
CA PRO A 41 11.51 -3.46 -11.32
C PRO A 41 10.34 -3.43 -12.30
N ASP A 42 10.00 -4.55 -12.94
CA ASP A 42 8.87 -4.69 -13.85
C ASP A 42 7.52 -4.49 -13.14
N LEU A 43 7.34 -5.11 -11.97
CA LEU A 43 6.13 -4.98 -11.16
C LEU A 43 6.06 -3.62 -10.46
N LEU A 44 7.18 -3.15 -9.92
CA LEU A 44 7.24 -1.84 -9.27
C LEU A 44 6.87 -0.71 -10.22
N ALA A 45 7.38 -0.73 -11.45
CA ALA A 45 7.03 0.26 -12.47
C ALA A 45 5.53 0.21 -12.81
N ALA A 46 4.98 -0.99 -13.07
CA ALA A 46 3.57 -1.16 -13.38
C ALA A 46 2.66 -0.73 -12.23
N LEU A 47 3.03 -1.05 -10.98
CA LEU A 47 2.30 -0.62 -9.79
C LEU A 47 2.35 0.89 -9.60
N GLY A 48 3.51 1.52 -9.85
CA GLY A 48 3.67 2.97 -9.81
C GLY A 48 2.72 3.68 -10.77
N GLU A 49 2.60 3.20 -12.00
CA GLU A 49 1.65 3.72 -12.99
C GLU A 49 0.19 3.58 -12.52
N ARG A 50 -0.19 2.43 -11.95
CA ARG A 50 -1.55 2.18 -11.45
C ARG A 50 -1.89 3.04 -10.23
N ILE A 51 -0.96 3.17 -9.28
CA ILE A 51 -1.14 4.04 -8.12
C ILE A 51 -1.30 5.50 -8.58
N ALA A 52 -0.45 5.99 -9.47
CA ALA A 52 -0.56 7.34 -10.00
C ALA A 52 -1.88 7.58 -10.74
N ALA A 53 -2.37 6.61 -11.49
CA ALA A 53 -3.67 6.68 -12.15
C ALA A 53 -4.82 6.72 -11.14
N ALA A 54 -4.79 5.85 -10.12
CA ALA A 54 -5.79 5.81 -9.06
C ALA A 54 -5.84 7.12 -8.25
N VAL A 55 -4.69 7.72 -7.96
CA VAL A 55 -4.63 9.02 -7.28
C VAL A 55 -5.26 10.11 -8.15
N ARG A 56 -4.93 10.19 -9.43
CA ARG A 56 -5.55 11.17 -10.35
C ARG A 56 -7.05 11.01 -10.47
N GLU A 57 -7.56 9.79 -10.46
CA GLU A 57 -8.99 9.50 -10.60
C GLU A 57 -9.77 9.80 -9.33
N HIS A 58 -9.22 9.41 -8.18
CA HIS A 58 -9.98 9.39 -6.93
C HIS A 58 -9.64 10.53 -5.97
N GLU A 59 -8.50 11.17 -6.13
CA GLU A 59 -8.06 12.33 -5.32
C GLU A 59 -7.28 13.33 -6.20
N PRO A 60 -7.92 13.89 -7.25
CA PRO A 60 -7.25 14.78 -8.21
C PRO A 60 -6.69 16.06 -7.58
N GLU A 61 -7.16 16.44 -6.41
CA GLU A 61 -6.67 17.60 -5.66
C GLU A 61 -5.44 17.28 -4.80
N ALA A 62 -5.02 16.02 -4.69
CA ALA A 62 -3.81 15.67 -3.97
C ALA A 62 -2.59 16.26 -4.67
N VAL A 63 -1.78 16.97 -3.90
CA VAL A 63 -0.53 17.61 -4.39
C VAL A 63 0.72 16.85 -3.99
N ARG A 64 0.55 15.80 -3.18
CA ARG A 64 1.65 14.99 -2.64
C ARG A 64 1.18 13.59 -2.28
N LEU A 65 2.10 12.63 -2.31
CA LEU A 65 1.91 11.29 -1.76
C LEU A 65 2.52 11.22 -0.35
N ALA A 66 2.01 10.32 0.48
CA ALA A 66 2.61 10.00 1.77
C ALA A 66 2.78 8.48 1.89
N ALA A 67 3.96 8.01 2.25
CA ALA A 67 4.30 6.59 2.27
C ALA A 67 4.85 6.16 3.63
N PRO A 68 4.15 5.29 4.37
CA PRO A 68 4.69 4.64 5.54
C PRO A 68 5.93 3.80 5.24
N VAL A 69 6.88 3.80 6.15
CA VAL A 69 8.00 2.85 6.06
C VAL A 69 7.51 1.43 6.35
N LEU A 70 8.05 0.40 5.72
CA LEU A 70 9.11 0.40 4.74
C LEU A 70 8.56 0.15 3.32
N GLY A 71 7.59 -0.76 3.15
CA GLY A 71 7.15 -1.30 1.87
C GLY A 71 6.47 -0.27 0.95
N ALA A 72 5.72 0.68 1.52
CA ALA A 72 5.07 1.71 0.72
C ALA A 72 6.04 2.72 0.06
N VAL A 73 7.26 2.86 0.57
CA VAL A 73 8.23 3.84 0.07
C VAL A 73 8.65 3.58 -1.39
N PRO A 74 9.04 2.36 -1.80
CA PRO A 74 9.31 2.06 -3.20
C PRO A 74 8.12 2.33 -4.12
N LEU A 75 6.91 1.96 -3.66
CA LEU A 75 5.67 2.16 -4.41
C LEU A 75 5.37 3.65 -4.62
N ALA A 76 5.51 4.47 -3.58
CA ALA A 76 5.33 5.91 -3.69
C ALA A 76 6.40 6.56 -4.56
N ALA A 77 7.64 6.10 -4.51
CA ALA A 77 8.70 6.56 -5.40
C ALA A 77 8.37 6.25 -6.87
N ALA A 78 7.93 5.04 -7.17
CA ALA A 78 7.50 4.65 -8.52
C ALA A 78 6.28 5.46 -8.98
N ALA A 79 5.28 5.65 -8.10
CA ALA A 79 4.10 6.46 -8.40
C ALA A 79 4.44 7.95 -8.60
N SER A 80 5.38 8.47 -7.83
CA SER A 80 5.91 9.83 -7.97
C SER A 80 6.55 10.04 -9.36
N LEU A 81 7.38 9.10 -9.80
CA LEU A 81 8.00 9.13 -11.13
C LEU A 81 6.95 9.05 -12.25
N ALA A 82 5.93 8.21 -12.10
CA ALA A 82 4.88 8.03 -13.09
C ALA A 82 3.87 9.18 -13.13
N GLY A 83 3.53 9.76 -11.97
CA GLY A 83 2.47 10.76 -11.81
C GLY A 83 2.95 12.20 -11.65
N GLY A 84 4.24 12.42 -11.37
CA GLY A 84 4.83 13.75 -11.15
C GLY A 84 4.55 14.37 -9.79
N LEU A 85 3.87 13.67 -8.86
CA LEU A 85 3.63 14.17 -7.53
C LEU A 85 4.83 13.89 -6.61
N PRO A 86 5.32 14.88 -5.84
CA PRO A 86 6.31 14.63 -4.81
C PRO A 86 5.72 13.75 -3.70
N PHE A 87 6.59 13.14 -2.88
CA PHE A 87 6.14 12.34 -1.74
C PHE A 87 6.91 12.65 -0.46
N VAL A 88 6.29 12.33 0.67
CA VAL A 88 6.91 12.29 2.00
C VAL A 88 6.91 10.87 2.53
N ILE A 89 7.92 10.55 3.34
CA ILE A 89 8.04 9.26 4.02
C ILE A 89 7.51 9.43 5.44
N VAL A 90 6.63 8.53 5.87
CA VAL A 90 6.09 8.51 7.23
C VAL A 90 6.81 7.43 8.03
N ARG A 91 7.51 7.83 9.10
CA ARG A 91 8.26 6.93 9.97
C ARG A 91 7.36 6.36 11.07
N ASP A 92 7.69 5.19 11.54
CA ASP A 92 7.00 4.55 12.69
C ASP A 92 7.17 5.38 13.96
N GLU A 93 8.37 5.96 14.16
CA GLU A 93 8.69 6.77 15.33
C GLU A 93 9.30 8.12 14.94
N ALA A 94 9.11 9.12 15.79
CA ALA A 94 9.77 10.40 15.66
C ALA A 94 11.28 10.26 15.91
N LYS A 95 12.08 11.09 15.22
CA LYS A 95 13.52 11.15 15.49
C LYS A 95 13.76 11.69 16.89
N GLY A 96 14.71 11.11 17.61
CA GLY A 96 15.22 11.66 18.87
C GLY A 96 16.14 12.88 18.69
N TYR A 97 16.35 13.34 17.43
CA TYR A 97 17.21 14.46 17.05
C TYR A 97 16.68 15.21 15.83
N GLY A 98 17.20 16.41 15.54
CA GLY A 98 16.78 17.22 14.41
C GLY A 98 15.39 17.83 14.61
N THR A 99 14.50 17.69 13.65
CA THR A 99 13.14 18.25 13.69
C THR A 99 12.18 17.51 14.59
N ALA A 100 12.58 16.36 15.16
CA ALA A 100 11.74 15.45 15.96
C ALA A 100 10.42 15.07 15.24
N ASN A 101 10.38 15.12 13.91
CA ASN A 101 9.21 14.88 13.09
C ASN A 101 9.18 13.42 12.62
N ARG A 102 7.99 12.88 12.45
CA ARG A 102 7.76 11.56 11.84
C ARG A 102 7.76 11.60 10.31
N LEU A 103 7.68 12.78 9.70
CA LEU A 103 7.70 12.96 8.24
C LEU A 103 9.10 13.35 7.75
N GLU A 104 9.54 12.68 6.68
CA GLU A 104 10.75 13.01 5.94
C GLU A 104 10.38 13.54 4.55
N GLY A 105 11.04 14.60 4.13
CA GLY A 105 10.74 15.30 2.88
C GLY A 105 10.13 16.68 3.14
N VAL A 106 9.82 17.37 2.05
CA VAL A 106 9.20 18.71 2.11
C VAL A 106 7.68 18.55 2.18
N ASN A 107 7.04 19.18 3.13
CA ASN A 107 5.59 19.27 3.26
C ASN A 107 5.19 20.70 3.66
N VAL A 108 4.00 21.11 3.26
CA VAL A 108 3.44 22.43 3.58
C VAL A 108 2.10 22.22 4.28
N GLU A 109 1.88 22.96 5.38
CA GLU A 109 0.64 22.87 6.15
C GLU A 109 -0.59 23.13 5.26
N GLY A 110 -1.63 22.31 5.43
CA GLY A 110 -2.86 22.36 4.65
C GLY A 110 -2.82 21.62 3.32
N GLU A 111 -1.67 21.14 2.86
CA GLU A 111 -1.62 20.31 1.65
C GLU A 111 -2.45 19.03 1.78
N LEU A 112 -3.22 18.74 0.72
CA LEU A 112 -3.93 17.47 0.60
C LEU A 112 -2.98 16.40 0.08
N VAL A 113 -2.84 15.32 0.84
CA VAL A 113 -2.00 14.18 0.47
C VAL A 113 -2.83 12.91 0.33
N CYS A 114 -2.43 12.03 -0.60
CA CYS A 114 -2.94 10.67 -0.71
C CYS A 114 -1.90 9.70 -0.13
N LEU A 115 -2.32 8.86 0.82
CA LEU A 115 -1.43 7.80 1.30
C LEU A 115 -1.29 6.69 0.27
N VAL A 116 -0.09 6.13 0.22
CA VAL A 116 0.22 4.93 -0.55
C VAL A 116 0.58 3.82 0.43
N GLU A 117 0.02 2.62 0.25
CA GLU A 117 0.31 1.47 1.10
C GLU A 117 0.49 0.21 0.26
N ASP A 118 1.23 -0.73 0.75
CA ASP A 118 1.43 -2.02 0.10
C ASP A 118 0.22 -2.95 0.33
N ILE A 119 0.01 -3.39 1.56
CA ILE A 119 -1.06 -4.32 1.94
C ILE A 119 -1.81 -3.78 3.15
N VAL A 120 -3.12 -3.61 3.03
CA VAL A 120 -3.99 -3.25 4.15
C VAL A 120 -4.69 -4.50 4.69
N THR A 121 -4.56 -4.73 5.99
CA THR A 121 -5.28 -5.78 6.75
C THR A 121 -6.38 -5.14 7.59
N SER A 122 -6.18 -5.01 8.90
CA SER A 122 -7.12 -4.31 9.80
C SER A 122 -7.02 -2.78 9.73
N GLY A 123 -6.00 -2.23 9.05
CA GLY A 123 -5.80 -0.80 8.89
C GLY A 123 -5.07 -0.10 10.05
N GLY A 124 -4.67 -0.83 11.11
CA GLY A 124 -4.08 -0.21 12.31
C GLY A 124 -2.80 0.59 12.02
N ALA A 125 -1.84 0.01 11.28
CA ALA A 125 -0.59 0.67 10.92
C ALA A 125 -0.83 1.91 10.04
N LEU A 126 -1.76 1.80 9.08
CA LEU A 126 -2.11 2.91 8.21
C LEU A 126 -2.80 4.04 8.97
N MET A 127 -3.64 3.71 9.96
CA MET A 127 -4.26 4.70 10.85
C MET A 127 -3.25 5.47 11.69
N ASP A 128 -2.21 4.81 12.19
CA ASP A 128 -1.12 5.48 12.89
C ASP A 128 -0.36 6.46 11.98
N SER A 129 -0.13 6.06 10.73
CA SER A 129 0.49 6.92 9.72
C SER A 129 -0.41 8.11 9.34
N ILE A 130 -1.73 7.92 9.21
CA ILE A 130 -2.71 9.00 9.01
C ILE A 130 -2.65 10.01 10.16
N SER A 131 -2.57 9.54 11.40
CA SER A 131 -2.45 10.41 12.57
C SER A 131 -1.19 11.26 12.50
N ALA A 132 -0.03 10.64 12.21
CA ALA A 132 1.23 11.35 12.07
C ALA A 132 1.21 12.42 10.95
N VAL A 133 0.59 12.11 9.83
CA VAL A 133 0.45 13.05 8.70
C VAL A 133 -0.44 14.22 9.09
N ARG A 134 -1.56 13.99 9.78
CA ARG A 134 -2.47 15.01 10.28
C ARG A 134 -1.84 15.87 11.38
N GLU A 135 -1.07 15.28 12.28
CA GLU A 135 -0.29 15.99 13.31
C GLU A 135 0.75 16.95 12.70
N ALA A 136 1.27 16.61 11.52
CA ALA A 136 2.14 17.49 10.75
C ALA A 136 1.41 18.59 9.96
N GLY A 137 0.10 18.76 10.16
CA GLY A 137 -0.71 19.78 9.53
C GLY A 137 -1.21 19.47 8.12
N LEU A 138 -1.02 18.24 7.64
CA LEU A 138 -1.47 17.83 6.31
C LEU A 138 -2.90 17.27 6.34
N VAL A 139 -3.58 17.32 5.21
CA VAL A 139 -4.94 16.79 5.05
C VAL A 139 -4.91 15.43 4.37
N VAL A 140 -5.63 14.44 4.92
CA VAL A 140 -5.76 13.10 4.35
C VAL A 140 -7.23 12.75 4.21
N ARG A 141 -7.66 12.40 2.99
CA ARG A 141 -9.03 11.96 2.67
C ARG A 141 -9.07 10.59 1.99
N SER A 142 -7.93 10.15 1.45
CA SER A 142 -7.82 8.88 0.71
C SER A 142 -6.48 8.19 0.91
N ALA A 143 -6.50 6.88 0.72
CA ALA A 143 -5.34 6.03 0.63
C ALA A 143 -5.49 5.06 -0.55
N VAL A 144 -4.44 4.87 -1.32
CA VAL A 144 -4.34 3.83 -2.35
C VAL A 144 -3.47 2.71 -1.82
N CYS A 145 -3.93 1.48 -1.90
CA CYS A 145 -3.08 0.32 -1.57
C CYS A 145 -3.00 -0.67 -2.72
N VAL A 146 -1.94 -1.45 -2.76
CA VAL A 146 -1.81 -2.51 -3.77
C VAL A 146 -2.81 -3.62 -3.47
N ILE A 147 -2.86 -4.12 -2.24
CA ILE A 147 -3.75 -5.21 -1.85
C ILE A 147 -4.57 -4.86 -0.60
N ASP A 148 -5.90 -4.94 -0.72
CA ASP A 148 -6.79 -4.99 0.44
C ASP A 148 -7.05 -6.45 0.81
N ARG A 149 -6.66 -6.84 2.03
CA ARG A 149 -6.89 -8.19 2.58
C ARG A 149 -8.34 -8.47 2.97
N GLU A 150 -9.20 -7.44 2.91
CA GLU A 150 -10.62 -7.52 3.30
C GLU A 150 -10.81 -7.94 4.78
N GLU A 151 -9.87 -7.55 5.63
CA GLU A 151 -9.86 -7.85 7.07
C GLU A 151 -10.35 -6.66 7.93
N GLY A 152 -11.18 -5.78 7.36
CA GLY A 152 -11.81 -4.65 8.06
C GLY A 152 -11.07 -3.32 7.96
N GLY A 153 -9.95 -3.24 7.22
CA GLY A 153 -9.16 -2.02 7.06
C GLY A 153 -9.94 -0.88 6.39
N ALA A 154 -10.68 -1.18 5.33
CA ALA A 154 -11.50 -0.17 4.65
C ALA A 154 -12.53 0.48 5.58
N ASP A 155 -13.22 -0.30 6.42
CA ASP A 155 -14.18 0.20 7.40
C ASP A 155 -13.50 1.00 8.51
N ALA A 156 -12.32 0.57 8.94
CA ALA A 156 -11.53 1.30 9.93
C ALA A 156 -11.15 2.70 9.42
N LEU A 157 -10.65 2.80 8.20
CA LEU A 157 -10.31 4.08 7.57
C LEU A 157 -11.54 4.96 7.34
N ALA A 158 -12.65 4.37 6.89
CA ALA A 158 -13.90 5.11 6.64
C ALA A 158 -14.44 5.81 7.90
N ARG A 159 -14.31 5.19 9.09
CA ARG A 159 -14.67 5.82 10.36
C ARG A 159 -13.84 7.08 10.68
N HIS A 160 -12.69 7.23 10.05
CA HIS A 160 -11.81 8.40 10.18
C HIS A 160 -11.83 9.32 8.96
N ALA A 161 -12.91 9.21 8.15
CA ALA A 161 -13.11 9.99 6.92
C ALA A 161 -11.98 9.82 5.89
N VAL A 162 -11.40 8.62 5.81
CA VAL A 162 -10.40 8.24 4.80
C VAL A 162 -10.95 7.10 3.96
N ARG A 163 -10.95 7.27 2.64
CA ARG A 163 -11.40 6.24 1.68
C ARG A 163 -10.23 5.38 1.21
N LEU A 164 -10.33 4.07 1.41
CA LEU A 164 -9.37 3.12 0.85
C LEU A 164 -9.71 2.81 -0.61
N ARG A 165 -8.69 2.84 -1.46
CA ARG A 165 -8.76 2.54 -2.91
C ARG A 165 -7.75 1.44 -3.21
N PRO A 166 -8.13 0.17 -3.14
CA PRO A 166 -7.24 -0.94 -3.46
C PRO A 166 -7.10 -1.08 -4.99
N LEU A 167 -5.91 -1.42 -5.45
CA LEU A 167 -5.70 -1.89 -6.83
C LEU A 167 -6.25 -3.31 -6.98
N PHE A 168 -6.05 -4.14 -5.96
CA PHE A 168 -6.54 -5.52 -5.92
C PHE A 168 -7.14 -5.85 -4.55
N ARG A 169 -8.11 -6.76 -4.54
CA ARG A 169 -8.66 -7.37 -3.31
C ARG A 169 -8.14 -8.79 -3.17
N ALA A 170 -7.93 -9.25 -1.94
CA ALA A 170 -7.45 -10.60 -1.69
C ALA A 170 -8.38 -11.67 -2.29
N GLY A 171 -9.69 -11.46 -2.23
CA GLY A 171 -10.67 -12.34 -2.86
C GLY A 171 -10.45 -12.49 -4.37
N ASP A 172 -10.10 -11.41 -5.06
CA ASP A 172 -9.87 -11.42 -6.51
C ASP A 172 -8.52 -12.08 -6.87
N LEU A 173 -7.50 -11.89 -6.01
CA LEU A 173 -6.17 -12.49 -6.21
C LEU A 173 -6.19 -14.01 -6.09
N LEU A 174 -6.98 -14.55 -5.15
CA LEU A 174 -7.01 -15.97 -4.83
C LEU A 174 -8.04 -16.77 -5.65
N GLN A 175 -8.93 -16.13 -6.38
CA GLN A 175 -9.93 -16.80 -7.23
C GLN A 175 -9.34 -17.53 -8.46
N GLY A 176 -8.10 -17.22 -8.87
CA GLY A 176 -7.39 -17.88 -9.96
C GLY A 176 -6.79 -19.25 -9.64
N GLU A 177 -6.66 -19.62 -8.37
CA GLU A 177 -5.92 -20.82 -7.92
C GLU A 177 -6.76 -22.04 -7.55
N LYS A 178 -8.01 -22.13 -8.02
CA LYS A 178 -8.86 -23.31 -7.79
C LYS A 178 -8.59 -24.46 -8.78
N THR A 179 -7.34 -24.75 -9.09
CA THR A 179 -7.01 -26.09 -9.65
C THR A 179 -5.55 -26.44 -9.34
N PRO A 180 -5.26 -27.24 -8.31
CA PRO A 180 -3.96 -27.87 -8.21
C PRO A 180 -3.81 -28.80 -9.41
N ALA A 181 -2.80 -28.57 -10.23
CA ALA A 181 -2.38 -29.53 -11.24
C ALA A 181 -2.12 -30.86 -10.54
N LYS A 182 -2.82 -31.91 -10.97
CA LYS A 182 -2.52 -33.29 -10.52
C LYS A 182 -1.06 -33.57 -10.82
N PRO A 183 -0.29 -34.15 -9.86
CA PRO A 183 1.03 -34.66 -10.17
C PRO A 183 0.86 -35.76 -11.20
N HIS A 184 1.51 -35.59 -12.34
CA HIS A 184 1.69 -36.69 -13.27
C HIS A 184 2.61 -37.69 -12.59
N GLY A 185 2.06 -38.92 -12.42
CA GLY A 185 2.78 -40.10 -11.93
C GLY A 185 3.89 -40.59 -12.88
#